data_5f070369b1a48df54d1c9cc1e514b80b
#
_entry.id   5f070369b1a48df54d1c9cc1e514b80b
#
_cell.length_a   1.000
_cell.length_b   1.000
_cell.length_c   1.000
_cell.angle_alpha   90.00
_cell.angle_beta   90.00
_cell.angle_gamma   90.00
#
_symmetry.space_group_name_H-M   'P 1'
#
loop_
_entity.id
_entity.type
_entity.pdbx_description
1 polymer ?
#
loop_
_entity_poly.entity_id
_entity_poly.type
_entity_poly.pdbx_seq_one_letter_code
_entity_poly.pdbx_strand_id
1 'polypeptide(L)'
;MASSLANIVLIFSIFFSFLSNLFFFKKKIKLSIHTFNWSSILTITSFLLLIFYFSSSNFSISAVYENSHTLKPFFYKLSGTWGNHEGSLLLFILIVGLYGTLFSLFYNKNITFKSWVIFFQNNIYLIFLIFLIVKSNPFDLIIPTPEEGLGLNPILQDPLLVFHPPFLYLGYVGFSLTLSLVLAALVTKQLDSAWAKISWPWIMSSWVFLTIGITLGSVWAYYELGWGGYWFWDPVENASLLPWLAGTALIHSLLVLKIKNKMQNWTALLAILTFSLSLLGTFLVRSGILN
;
A
#
# COMPACT_ATOMS: atom_id res chain seq x y z
N MET A 1 -4.03 27.83 -3.45
CA MET A 1 -3.29 27.38 -4.66
C MET A 1 -2.56 26.06 -4.46
N ALA A 2 -1.79 25.85 -3.39
CA ALA A 2 -0.99 24.63 -3.23
C ALA A 2 -1.84 23.33 -3.13
N SER A 3 -2.89 23.29 -2.31
CA SER A 3 -3.78 22.12 -2.21
C SER A 3 -4.55 21.83 -3.50
N SER A 4 -4.89 22.86 -4.26
CA SER A 4 -5.52 22.68 -5.57
C SER A 4 -4.60 21.97 -6.56
N LEU A 5 -3.29 22.22 -6.53
CA LEU A 5 -2.32 21.51 -7.36
C LEU A 5 -2.25 20.02 -7.02
N ALA A 6 -2.15 19.67 -5.73
CA ALA A 6 -2.07 18.27 -5.29
C ALA A 6 -3.35 17.50 -5.62
N ASN A 7 -4.53 18.10 -5.44
CA ASN A 7 -5.80 17.53 -5.85
C ASN A 7 -5.89 17.34 -7.38
N ILE A 8 -5.41 18.29 -8.16
CA ILE A 8 -5.34 18.18 -9.63
C ILE A 8 -4.47 16.99 -10.02
N VAL A 9 -3.31 16.82 -9.40
CA VAL A 9 -2.40 15.67 -9.65
C VAL A 9 -3.08 14.34 -9.34
N LEU A 10 -3.84 14.25 -8.22
CA LEU A 10 -4.61 13.04 -7.89
C LEU A 10 -5.73 12.77 -8.91
N ILE A 11 -6.45 13.80 -9.35
CA ILE A 11 -7.50 13.66 -10.37
C ILE A 11 -6.90 13.16 -11.69
N PHE A 12 -5.74 13.69 -12.10
CA PHE A 12 -5.03 13.18 -13.28
C PHE A 12 -4.57 11.74 -13.08
N SER A 13 -4.16 11.33 -11.87
CA SER A 13 -3.84 9.94 -11.57
C SER A 13 -5.06 9.03 -11.81
N ILE A 14 -6.24 9.39 -11.31
CA ILE A 14 -7.48 8.65 -11.59
C ILE A 14 -7.76 8.59 -13.10
N PHE A 15 -7.65 9.71 -13.80
CA PHE A 15 -7.88 9.79 -15.23
C PHE A 15 -6.96 8.83 -16.01
N PHE A 16 -5.66 8.82 -15.73
CA PHE A 16 -4.71 7.89 -16.37
C PHE A 16 -4.96 6.43 -16.00
N SER A 17 -5.36 6.14 -14.77
CA SER A 17 -5.77 4.80 -14.35
C SER A 17 -7.02 4.33 -15.12
N PHE A 18 -7.99 5.21 -15.32
CA PHE A 18 -9.18 4.92 -16.13
C PHE A 18 -8.83 4.67 -17.61
N LEU A 19 -7.92 5.50 -18.16
CA LEU A 19 -7.40 5.29 -19.52
C LEU A 19 -6.66 3.95 -19.66
N SER A 20 -5.97 3.50 -18.61
CA SER A 20 -5.31 2.20 -18.60
C SER A 20 -6.32 1.06 -18.82
N ASN A 21 -7.43 1.05 -18.10
CA ASN A 21 -8.49 0.07 -18.29
C ASN A 21 -9.13 0.19 -19.69
N LEU A 22 -9.38 1.41 -20.15
CA LEU A 22 -9.97 1.64 -21.48
C LEU A 22 -9.06 1.11 -22.59
N PHE A 23 -7.76 1.34 -22.51
CA PHE A 23 -6.80 0.82 -23.49
C PHE A 23 -6.63 -0.70 -23.40
N PHE A 24 -6.73 -1.29 -22.20
CA PHE A 24 -6.75 -2.73 -22.02
C PHE A 24 -7.91 -3.36 -22.80
N PHE A 25 -9.15 -2.88 -22.62
CA PHE A 25 -10.33 -3.37 -23.36
C PHE A 25 -10.24 -3.14 -24.86
N LYS A 26 -9.61 -2.03 -25.29
CA LYS A 26 -9.33 -1.76 -26.72
C LYS A 26 -8.14 -2.55 -27.26
N LYS A 27 -7.57 -3.50 -26.50
CA LYS A 27 -6.40 -4.32 -26.86
C LYS A 27 -5.14 -3.51 -27.20
N LYS A 28 -5.07 -2.24 -26.76
CA LYS A 28 -3.88 -1.37 -26.88
C LYS A 28 -2.96 -1.57 -25.67
N ILE A 29 -2.40 -2.76 -25.52
CA ILE A 29 -1.73 -3.25 -24.31
C ILE A 29 -0.56 -2.34 -23.87
N LYS A 30 0.30 -1.90 -24.80
CA LYS A 30 1.42 -1.02 -24.46
C LYS A 30 0.93 0.30 -23.86
N LEU A 31 -0.10 0.92 -24.45
CA LEU A 31 -0.69 2.15 -23.93
C LEU A 31 -1.34 1.94 -22.57
N SER A 32 -2.01 0.81 -22.34
CA SER A 32 -2.57 0.45 -21.04
C SER A 32 -1.48 0.43 -19.95
N ILE A 33 -0.36 -0.25 -20.19
CA ILE A 33 0.75 -0.32 -19.25
C ILE A 33 1.39 1.06 -19.02
N HIS A 34 1.60 1.84 -20.09
CA HIS A 34 2.19 3.17 -19.95
C HIS A 34 1.28 4.13 -19.18
N THR A 35 -0.03 4.12 -19.43
CA THR A 35 -0.96 4.98 -18.69
C THR A 35 -1.08 4.58 -17.23
N PHE A 36 -1.02 3.28 -16.88
CA PHE A 36 -0.91 2.84 -15.49
C PHE A 36 0.36 3.37 -14.82
N ASN A 37 1.51 3.27 -15.47
CA ASN A 37 2.78 3.76 -14.93
C ASN A 37 2.75 5.29 -14.71
N TRP A 38 2.16 6.06 -15.64
CA TRP A 38 1.96 7.49 -15.45
C TRP A 38 1.03 7.81 -14.28
N SER A 39 -0.05 7.07 -14.12
CA SER A 39 -0.94 7.19 -12.96
C SER A 39 -0.17 6.96 -11.65
N SER A 40 0.66 5.93 -11.58
CA SER A 40 1.49 5.63 -10.41
C SER A 40 2.51 6.76 -10.12
N ILE A 41 3.17 7.32 -11.16
CA ILE A 41 4.10 8.45 -11.01
C ILE A 41 3.37 9.68 -10.44
N LEU A 42 2.16 9.97 -10.90
CA LEU A 42 1.36 11.08 -10.38
C LEU A 42 1.00 10.89 -8.91
N THR A 43 0.68 9.66 -8.48
CA THR A 43 0.44 9.39 -7.04
C THR A 43 1.72 9.55 -6.21
N ILE A 44 2.87 9.13 -6.72
CA ILE A 44 4.16 9.40 -6.07
C ILE A 44 4.37 10.91 -5.93
N THR A 45 4.10 11.68 -6.99
CA THR A 45 4.19 13.15 -6.96
C THR A 45 3.26 13.76 -5.91
N SER A 46 2.01 13.27 -5.81
CA SER A 46 1.06 13.71 -4.78
C SER A 46 1.57 13.42 -3.36
N PHE A 47 2.15 12.25 -3.15
CA PHE A 47 2.72 11.89 -1.85
C PHE A 47 3.93 12.77 -1.48
N LEU A 48 4.80 13.07 -2.45
CA LEU A 48 5.91 14.00 -2.24
C LEU A 48 5.43 15.42 -1.94
N LEU A 49 4.34 15.88 -2.57
CA LEU A 49 3.71 17.15 -2.23
C LEU A 49 3.16 17.14 -0.80
N LEU A 50 2.56 16.05 -0.34
CA LEU A 50 2.10 15.92 1.04
C LEU A 50 3.27 15.98 2.03
N ILE A 51 4.37 15.28 1.76
CA ILE A 51 5.62 15.39 2.54
C ILE A 51 6.10 16.84 2.59
N PHE A 52 6.09 17.54 1.47
CA PHE A 52 6.48 18.95 1.41
C PHE A 52 5.57 19.84 2.28
N TYR A 53 4.26 19.63 2.28
CA TYR A 53 3.33 20.40 3.13
C TYR A 53 3.53 20.11 4.62
N PHE A 54 3.80 18.88 5.01
CA PHE A 54 4.17 18.55 6.39
C PHE A 54 5.50 19.19 6.80
N SER A 55 6.52 19.12 5.95
CA SER A 55 7.84 19.69 6.21
C SER A 55 7.81 21.22 6.33
N SER A 56 6.98 21.89 5.52
CA SER A 56 6.79 23.33 5.53
C SER A 56 5.77 23.83 6.56
N SER A 57 5.16 22.94 7.34
CA SER A 57 4.11 23.27 8.32
C SER A 57 2.96 24.08 7.70
N ASN A 58 2.46 23.64 6.56
CA ASN A 58 1.36 24.31 5.88
C ASN A 58 0.00 23.95 6.50
N PHE A 59 -0.40 24.68 7.52
CA PHE A 59 -1.64 24.42 8.29
C PHE A 59 -2.93 24.79 7.56
N SER A 60 -2.86 25.26 6.32
CA SER A 60 -4.08 25.37 5.49
C SER A 60 -4.65 24.00 5.09
N ILE A 61 -3.87 22.93 5.24
CA ILE A 61 -4.26 21.54 4.96
C ILE A 61 -4.64 20.85 6.26
N SER A 62 -5.86 20.26 6.33
CA SER A 62 -6.39 19.60 7.53
C SER A 62 -5.47 18.54 8.09
N ALA A 63 -4.99 17.64 7.25
CA ALA A 63 -4.08 16.57 7.67
C ALA A 63 -2.79 17.10 8.31
N VAL A 64 -2.25 18.24 7.82
CA VAL A 64 -1.06 18.87 8.40
C VAL A 64 -1.39 19.56 9.71
N TYR A 65 -2.49 20.31 9.78
CA TYR A 65 -2.95 20.99 10.99
C TYR A 65 -3.17 20.02 12.14
N GLU A 66 -3.87 18.93 11.90
CA GLU A 66 -4.23 17.96 12.93
C GLU A 66 -3.03 17.13 13.44
N ASN A 67 -1.97 16.97 12.63
CA ASN A 67 -0.89 16.01 12.89
C ASN A 67 0.52 16.64 12.89
N SER A 68 0.66 17.97 12.89
CA SER A 68 1.97 18.64 12.91
C SER A 68 1.93 19.92 13.75
N HIS A 69 3.13 20.44 14.07
CA HIS A 69 3.35 21.66 14.83
C HIS A 69 4.68 22.30 14.40
N THR A 70 4.83 23.64 14.46
CA THR A 70 6.07 24.32 14.03
C THR A 70 7.29 23.88 14.83
N LEU A 71 7.15 23.69 16.15
CA LEU A 71 8.21 23.28 17.07
C LEU A 71 8.57 21.79 16.98
N LYS A 72 7.85 21.01 16.21
CA LYS A 72 8.08 19.56 16.08
C LYS A 72 9.41 19.29 15.36
N PRO A 73 10.24 18.34 15.85
CA PRO A 73 11.45 17.93 15.14
C PRO A 73 11.14 17.50 13.71
N PHE A 74 11.99 17.92 12.77
CA PHE A 74 11.79 17.72 11.33
C PHE A 74 11.46 16.26 10.95
N PHE A 75 12.15 15.32 11.60
CA PHE A 75 11.94 13.88 11.35
C PHE A 75 10.52 13.42 11.68
N TYR A 76 9.93 13.95 12.77
CA TYR A 76 8.54 13.66 13.14
C TYR A 76 7.52 14.48 12.34
N LYS A 77 7.90 15.62 11.74
CA LYS A 77 7.08 16.27 10.74
C LYS A 77 6.90 15.36 9.52
N LEU A 78 8.00 14.76 9.03
CA LEU A 78 7.93 13.82 7.90
C LEU A 78 7.04 12.61 8.21
N SER A 79 7.22 12.00 9.39
CA SER A 79 6.40 10.83 9.78
C SER A 79 4.92 11.16 9.97
N GLY A 80 4.59 12.40 10.30
CA GLY A 80 3.21 12.88 10.30
C GLY A 80 2.49 12.65 8.98
N THR A 81 3.22 12.60 7.85
CA THR A 81 2.63 12.32 6.54
C THR A 81 1.91 10.97 6.47
N TRP A 82 2.43 9.95 7.13
CA TRP A 82 1.82 8.61 7.19
C TRP A 82 1.29 8.23 8.56
N GLY A 83 1.46 9.10 9.56
CA GLY A 83 0.96 8.93 10.92
C GLY A 83 -0.53 9.28 11.09
N ASN A 84 -1.24 9.56 10.02
CA ASN A 84 -2.66 9.91 9.99
C ASN A 84 -3.43 9.03 9.00
N HIS A 85 -4.77 9.09 9.03
CA HIS A 85 -5.64 8.25 8.19
C HIS A 85 -5.48 8.54 6.70
N GLU A 86 -5.49 9.81 6.30
CA GLU A 86 -5.48 10.27 4.91
C GLU A 86 -4.15 9.97 4.25
N GLY A 87 -3.06 10.39 4.91
CA GLY A 87 -1.70 10.20 4.39
C GLY A 87 -1.26 8.75 4.35
N SER A 88 -1.65 7.94 5.35
CA SER A 88 -1.37 6.50 5.34
C SER A 88 -2.16 5.77 4.25
N LEU A 89 -3.38 6.21 3.91
CA LEU A 89 -4.12 5.66 2.76
C LEU A 89 -3.46 6.05 1.44
N LEU A 90 -2.96 7.28 1.32
CA LEU A 90 -2.20 7.69 0.14
C LEU A 90 -0.91 6.87 -0.01
N LEU A 91 -0.20 6.57 1.10
CA LEU A 91 0.95 5.66 1.12
C LEU A 91 0.56 4.23 0.67
N PHE A 92 -0.58 3.72 1.13
CA PHE A 92 -1.12 2.43 0.69
C PHE A 92 -1.27 2.40 -0.85
N ILE A 93 -1.92 3.41 -1.42
CA ILE A 93 -2.17 3.51 -2.87
C ILE A 93 -0.85 3.64 -3.64
N LEU A 94 0.08 4.46 -3.14
CA LEU A 94 1.41 4.61 -3.71
C LEU A 94 2.10 3.24 -3.82
N ILE A 95 2.05 2.41 -2.78
CA ILE A 95 2.69 1.10 -2.75
C ILE A 95 2.00 0.14 -3.73
N VAL A 96 0.66 0.15 -3.85
CA VAL A 96 -0.06 -0.61 -4.88
C VAL A 96 0.45 -0.23 -6.28
N GLY A 97 0.53 1.07 -6.57
CA GLY A 97 1.05 1.58 -7.84
C GLY A 97 2.52 1.22 -8.08
N LEU A 98 3.36 1.35 -7.03
CA LEU A 98 4.79 1.04 -7.08
C LEU A 98 5.04 -0.44 -7.45
N TYR A 99 4.38 -1.39 -6.77
CA TYR A 99 4.52 -2.81 -7.07
C TYR A 99 4.10 -3.14 -8.50
N GLY A 100 2.99 -2.58 -8.99
CA GLY A 100 2.56 -2.76 -10.37
C GLY A 100 3.53 -2.17 -11.38
N THR A 101 4.04 -0.96 -11.12
CA THR A 101 5.02 -0.29 -11.99
C THR A 101 6.34 -1.06 -12.02
N LEU A 102 6.88 -1.46 -10.88
CA LEU A 102 8.09 -2.29 -10.80
C LEU A 102 7.90 -3.61 -11.56
N PHE A 103 6.77 -4.30 -11.34
CA PHE A 103 6.47 -5.51 -12.11
C PHE A 103 6.43 -5.22 -13.62
N SER A 104 5.81 -4.14 -14.05
CA SER A 104 5.72 -3.76 -15.44
C SER A 104 7.09 -3.48 -16.09
N LEU A 105 8.05 -2.98 -15.33
CA LEU A 105 9.41 -2.68 -15.80
C LEU A 105 10.28 -3.93 -15.86
N PHE A 106 10.23 -4.77 -14.84
CA PHE A 106 11.12 -5.92 -14.71
C PHE A 106 10.62 -7.18 -15.46
N TYR A 107 9.32 -7.32 -15.68
CA TYR A 107 8.77 -8.49 -16.35
C TYR A 107 8.51 -8.23 -17.85
N ASN A 108 9.23 -8.90 -18.74
CA ASN A 108 9.13 -8.68 -20.20
C ASN A 108 8.95 -9.97 -21.04
N LYS A 109 8.70 -11.13 -20.38
CA LYS A 109 8.65 -12.43 -21.08
C LYS A 109 7.33 -12.65 -21.85
N ASN A 110 6.19 -12.28 -21.29
CA ASN A 110 4.87 -12.51 -21.88
C ASN A 110 4.00 -11.26 -21.70
N ILE A 111 3.78 -10.55 -22.79
CA ILE A 111 3.02 -9.29 -22.78
C ILE A 111 1.54 -9.48 -22.41
N THR A 112 0.93 -10.60 -22.81
CA THR A 112 -0.46 -10.91 -22.47
C THR A 112 -0.62 -11.16 -20.97
N PHE A 113 0.24 -11.99 -20.38
CA PHE A 113 0.24 -12.21 -18.93
C PHE A 113 0.49 -10.89 -18.18
N LYS A 114 1.51 -10.12 -18.58
CA LYS A 114 1.81 -8.80 -18.03
C LYS A 114 0.60 -7.87 -18.04
N SER A 115 -0.11 -7.83 -19.15
CA SER A 115 -1.28 -6.95 -19.29
C SER A 115 -2.42 -7.31 -18.35
N TRP A 116 -2.67 -8.61 -18.12
CA TRP A 116 -3.66 -9.07 -17.14
C TRP A 116 -3.23 -8.73 -15.69
N VAL A 117 -1.95 -8.90 -15.36
CA VAL A 117 -1.44 -8.51 -14.04
C VAL A 117 -1.65 -7.01 -13.81
N ILE A 118 -1.27 -6.17 -14.77
CA ILE A 118 -1.44 -4.72 -14.66
C ILE A 118 -2.92 -4.34 -14.63
N PHE A 119 -3.79 -5.02 -15.39
CA PHE A 119 -5.22 -4.78 -15.33
C PHE A 119 -5.80 -5.04 -13.93
N PHE A 120 -5.49 -6.17 -13.30
CA PHE A 120 -5.97 -6.47 -11.96
C PHE A 120 -5.37 -5.50 -10.91
N GLN A 121 -4.08 -5.22 -11.00
CA GLN A 121 -3.40 -4.28 -10.11
C GLN A 121 -3.97 -2.86 -10.24
N ASN A 122 -4.25 -2.42 -11.48
CA ASN A 122 -4.86 -1.12 -11.73
C ASN A 122 -6.28 -1.00 -11.16
N ASN A 123 -7.06 -2.09 -11.19
CA ASN A 123 -8.40 -2.04 -10.59
C ASN A 123 -8.36 -1.91 -9.06
N ILE A 124 -7.46 -2.63 -8.38
CA ILE A 124 -7.22 -2.45 -6.95
C ILE A 124 -6.83 -1.00 -6.67
N TYR A 125 -5.84 -0.50 -7.40
CA TYR A 125 -5.32 0.85 -7.29
C TYR A 125 -6.39 1.92 -7.53
N LEU A 126 -7.20 1.80 -8.58
CA LEU A 126 -8.26 2.74 -8.95
C LEU A 126 -9.37 2.84 -7.89
N ILE A 127 -9.78 1.69 -7.35
CA ILE A 127 -10.81 1.64 -6.29
C ILE A 127 -10.33 2.46 -5.07
N PHE A 128 -9.10 2.24 -4.63
CA PHE A 128 -8.56 2.98 -3.48
C PHE A 128 -8.29 4.45 -3.79
N LEU A 129 -7.89 4.82 -5.02
CA LEU A 129 -7.77 6.23 -5.44
C LEU A 129 -9.10 6.96 -5.38
N ILE A 130 -10.17 6.34 -5.88
CA ILE A 130 -11.51 6.94 -5.81
C ILE A 130 -11.95 7.07 -4.35
N PHE A 131 -11.74 6.03 -3.54
CA PHE A 131 -12.07 6.07 -2.12
C PHE A 131 -11.30 7.19 -1.40
N LEU A 132 -10.01 7.36 -1.68
CA LEU A 132 -9.18 8.43 -1.11
C LEU A 132 -9.80 9.81 -1.36
N ILE A 133 -10.10 10.13 -2.61
CA ILE A 133 -10.62 11.47 -2.98
C ILE A 133 -12.00 11.71 -2.38
N VAL A 134 -12.86 10.68 -2.33
CA VAL A 134 -14.27 10.84 -1.91
C VAL A 134 -14.41 10.86 -0.38
N LYS A 135 -13.57 10.13 0.35
CA LYS A 135 -13.78 9.86 1.79
C LYS A 135 -12.60 10.23 2.70
N SER A 136 -11.41 10.42 2.16
CA SER A 136 -10.20 10.54 2.99
C SER A 136 -9.14 11.38 2.26
N ASN A 137 -9.55 12.54 1.74
CA ASN A 137 -8.67 13.38 0.92
C ASN A 137 -7.59 14.07 1.79
N PRO A 138 -6.30 13.75 1.60
CA PRO A 138 -5.22 14.31 2.42
C PRO A 138 -4.95 15.82 2.15
N PHE A 139 -5.63 16.42 1.17
CA PHE A 139 -5.45 17.81 0.76
C PHE A 139 -6.68 18.68 1.06
N ASP A 140 -7.57 18.23 1.95
CA ASP A 140 -8.71 19.05 2.37
C ASP A 140 -8.22 20.31 3.10
N LEU A 141 -8.91 21.43 2.82
CA LEU A 141 -8.54 22.74 3.33
C LEU A 141 -9.31 23.13 4.57
N ILE A 142 -8.64 23.85 5.49
CA ILE A 142 -9.26 24.56 6.60
C ILE A 142 -9.28 26.05 6.29
N ILE A 143 -10.44 26.66 6.41
CA ILE A 143 -10.66 28.11 6.21
C ILE A 143 -11.45 28.67 7.40
N PRO A 144 -10.94 29.68 8.12
CA PRO A 144 -9.65 30.36 7.95
C PRO A 144 -8.46 29.48 8.31
N THR A 145 -7.30 29.73 7.70
CA THR A 145 -6.06 28.99 7.98
C THR A 145 -5.64 29.23 9.42
N PRO A 146 -5.45 28.16 10.24
CA PRO A 146 -4.95 28.28 11.60
C PRO A 146 -3.50 28.77 11.63
N GLU A 147 -3.12 29.50 12.69
CA GLU A 147 -1.74 29.99 12.87
C GLU A 147 -0.77 28.87 13.25
N GLU A 148 -1.26 27.86 14.00
CA GLU A 148 -0.45 26.76 14.49
C GLU A 148 -1.23 25.44 14.43
N GLY A 149 -0.51 24.30 14.33
CA GLY A 149 -1.09 22.97 14.28
C GLY A 149 -1.26 22.33 15.66
N LEU A 150 -2.15 21.34 15.75
CA LEU A 150 -2.48 20.62 17.00
C LEU A 150 -1.35 19.70 17.49
N GLY A 151 -0.43 19.33 16.61
CA GLY A 151 0.66 18.43 16.92
C GLY A 151 0.34 16.96 16.68
N LEU A 152 1.37 16.13 16.64
CA LEU A 152 1.25 14.68 16.58
C LEU A 152 1.15 14.11 17.99
N ASN A 153 0.34 13.09 18.19
CA ASN A 153 0.29 12.37 19.46
C ASN A 153 1.71 12.01 19.93
N PRO A 154 2.10 12.34 21.19
CA PRO A 154 3.43 12.07 21.72
C PRO A 154 3.90 10.62 21.57
N ILE A 155 2.99 9.64 21.75
CA ILE A 155 3.28 8.21 21.57
C ILE A 155 3.75 7.89 20.14
N LEU A 156 3.34 8.68 19.14
CA LEU A 156 3.76 8.53 17.76
C LEU A 156 5.11 9.20 17.44
N GLN A 157 5.70 9.91 18.39
CA GLN A 157 6.99 10.59 18.24
C GLN A 157 8.14 9.68 18.67
N ASP A 158 8.22 8.51 18.09
CA ASP A 158 9.23 7.50 18.34
C ASP A 158 9.94 7.08 17.03
N PRO A 159 11.27 6.86 17.04
CA PRO A 159 12.02 6.47 15.84
C PRO A 159 11.53 5.16 15.21
N LEU A 160 11.17 4.13 16.01
CA LEU A 160 10.68 2.87 15.46
C LEU A 160 9.31 3.06 14.82
N LEU A 161 8.46 3.91 15.39
CA LEU A 161 7.17 4.21 14.79
C LEU A 161 7.29 5.00 13.48
N VAL A 162 8.36 5.77 13.28
CA VAL A 162 8.62 6.41 11.99
C VAL A 162 8.82 5.38 10.89
N PHE A 163 9.59 4.31 11.17
CA PHE A 163 9.93 3.28 10.18
C PHE A 163 8.90 2.14 10.09
N HIS A 164 8.26 1.77 11.21
CA HIS A 164 7.32 0.66 11.27
C HIS A 164 6.22 0.72 10.19
N PRO A 165 5.44 1.83 10.01
CA PRO A 165 4.36 1.83 9.05
C PRO A 165 4.81 1.68 7.59
N PRO A 166 5.86 2.36 7.09
CA PRO A 166 6.35 2.13 5.74
C PRO A 166 6.74 0.68 5.46
N PHE A 167 7.47 0.02 6.38
CA PHE A 167 7.84 -1.39 6.22
C PHE A 167 6.61 -2.30 6.27
N LEU A 168 5.69 -2.04 7.20
CA LEU A 168 4.45 -2.79 7.31
C LEU A 168 3.64 -2.69 6.00
N TYR A 169 3.48 -1.48 5.45
CA TYR A 169 2.76 -1.27 4.20
C TYR A 169 3.45 -1.91 3.00
N LEU A 170 4.79 -1.84 2.89
CA LEU A 170 5.51 -2.53 1.82
C LEU A 170 5.23 -4.05 1.83
N GLY A 171 5.11 -4.65 3.01
CA GLY A 171 4.76 -6.06 3.13
C GLY A 171 3.27 -6.33 2.88
N TYR A 172 2.46 -5.71 3.67
CA TYR A 172 1.02 -5.91 3.76
C TYR A 172 0.29 -5.59 2.43
N VAL A 173 0.61 -4.44 1.85
CA VAL A 173 0.06 -4.00 0.56
C VAL A 173 0.74 -4.70 -0.61
N GLY A 174 1.99 -5.10 -0.46
CA GLY A 174 2.73 -5.83 -1.49
C GLY A 174 2.04 -7.13 -1.93
N PHE A 175 1.25 -7.75 -1.06
CA PHE A 175 0.40 -8.89 -1.42
C PHE A 175 -0.73 -8.55 -2.42
N SER A 176 -0.99 -7.28 -2.73
CA SER A 176 -1.88 -6.89 -3.83
C SER A 176 -1.37 -7.39 -5.19
N LEU A 177 -0.05 -7.31 -5.39
CA LEU A 177 0.56 -7.87 -6.60
C LEU A 177 0.46 -9.39 -6.63
N THR A 178 0.54 -10.07 -5.47
CA THR A 178 0.31 -11.51 -5.37
C THR A 178 -1.07 -11.91 -5.87
N LEU A 179 -2.11 -11.18 -5.45
CA LEU A 179 -3.47 -11.37 -5.97
C LEU A 179 -3.54 -11.12 -7.48
N SER A 180 -2.94 -10.03 -7.97
CA SER A 180 -2.95 -9.70 -9.40
C SER A 180 -2.24 -10.76 -10.24
N LEU A 181 -1.13 -11.32 -9.74
CA LEU A 181 -0.37 -12.40 -10.39
C LEU A 181 -1.19 -13.69 -10.47
N VAL A 182 -1.87 -14.09 -9.40
CA VAL A 182 -2.67 -15.33 -9.41
C VAL A 182 -3.92 -15.18 -10.28
N LEU A 183 -4.62 -14.04 -10.24
CA LEU A 183 -5.77 -13.79 -11.09
C LEU A 183 -5.38 -13.80 -12.58
N ALA A 184 -4.26 -13.18 -12.93
CA ALA A 184 -3.73 -13.24 -14.29
C ALA A 184 -3.37 -14.67 -14.71
N ALA A 185 -2.77 -15.47 -13.81
CA ALA A 185 -2.45 -16.86 -14.08
C ALA A 185 -3.70 -17.73 -14.30
N LEU A 186 -4.76 -17.50 -13.53
CA LEU A 186 -6.04 -18.20 -13.69
C LEU A 186 -6.69 -17.87 -15.02
N VAL A 187 -6.75 -16.59 -15.42
CA VAL A 187 -7.34 -16.16 -16.70
C VAL A 187 -6.54 -16.66 -17.89
N THR A 188 -5.20 -16.65 -17.79
CA THR A 188 -4.32 -17.10 -18.88
C THR A 188 -4.03 -18.60 -18.85
N LYS A 189 -4.54 -19.33 -17.86
CA LYS A 189 -4.30 -20.76 -17.63
C LYS A 189 -2.81 -21.12 -17.49
N GLN A 190 -2.05 -20.26 -16.85
CA GLN A 190 -0.60 -20.37 -16.68
C GLN A 190 -0.20 -20.54 -15.19
N LEU A 191 -0.99 -21.29 -14.43
CA LEU A 191 -0.71 -21.57 -13.02
C LEU A 191 0.18 -22.81 -12.89
N ASP A 192 1.48 -22.63 -13.11
CA ASP A 192 2.47 -23.69 -13.20
C ASP A 192 3.79 -23.31 -12.48
N SER A 193 4.83 -24.13 -12.64
CA SER A 193 6.15 -23.87 -12.06
C SER A 193 6.81 -22.61 -12.62
N ALA A 194 6.50 -22.21 -13.87
CA ALA A 194 7.02 -20.98 -14.44
C ALA A 194 6.40 -19.74 -13.79
N TRP A 195 5.09 -19.78 -13.56
CA TRP A 195 4.39 -18.75 -12.77
C TRP A 195 4.95 -18.66 -11.35
N ALA A 196 5.20 -19.78 -10.69
CA ALA A 196 5.75 -19.80 -9.35
C ALA A 196 7.14 -19.12 -9.29
N LYS A 197 7.98 -19.32 -10.30
CA LYS A 197 9.29 -18.65 -10.42
C LYS A 197 9.16 -17.14 -10.61
N ILE A 198 8.16 -16.68 -11.37
CA ILE A 198 7.87 -15.26 -11.61
C ILE A 198 7.35 -14.59 -10.32
N SER A 199 6.46 -15.27 -9.60
CA SER A 199 5.80 -14.74 -8.41
C SER A 199 6.69 -14.77 -7.17
N TRP A 200 7.67 -15.66 -7.11
CA TRP A 200 8.55 -15.89 -5.97
C TRP A 200 9.18 -14.62 -5.38
N PRO A 201 9.90 -13.77 -6.16
CA PRO A 201 10.56 -12.60 -5.59
C PRO A 201 9.57 -11.59 -5.00
N TRP A 202 8.39 -11.44 -5.59
CA TRP A 202 7.36 -10.50 -5.14
C TRP A 202 6.71 -10.96 -3.84
N ILE A 203 6.37 -12.24 -3.73
CA ILE A 203 5.80 -12.84 -2.52
C ILE A 203 6.81 -12.81 -1.39
N MET A 204 8.06 -13.18 -1.67
CA MET A 204 9.13 -13.15 -0.66
C MET A 204 9.43 -11.73 -0.18
N SER A 205 9.51 -10.74 -1.07
CA SER A 205 9.74 -9.35 -0.67
C SER A 205 8.61 -8.83 0.23
N SER A 206 7.35 -9.09 -0.14
CA SER A 206 6.19 -8.71 0.68
C SER A 206 6.24 -9.36 2.06
N TRP A 207 6.53 -10.65 2.13
CA TRP A 207 6.63 -11.37 3.40
C TRP A 207 7.78 -10.87 4.29
N VAL A 208 8.95 -10.59 3.70
CA VAL A 208 10.11 -10.04 4.43
C VAL A 208 9.81 -8.66 4.97
N PHE A 209 9.24 -7.76 4.16
CA PHE A 209 8.86 -6.42 4.62
C PHE A 209 7.80 -6.47 5.71
N LEU A 210 6.81 -7.37 5.60
CA LEU A 210 5.80 -7.54 6.63
C LEU A 210 6.42 -8.07 7.94
N THR A 211 7.37 -9.01 7.85
CA THR A 211 8.10 -9.52 9.01
C THR A 211 8.88 -8.40 9.72
N ILE A 212 9.61 -7.58 8.97
CA ILE A 212 10.32 -6.42 9.51
C ILE A 212 9.33 -5.44 10.15
N GLY A 213 8.23 -5.12 9.45
CA GLY A 213 7.21 -4.21 9.95
C GLY A 213 6.60 -4.69 11.26
N ILE A 214 6.18 -5.95 11.35
CA ILE A 214 5.65 -6.56 12.59
C ILE A 214 6.69 -6.49 13.70
N THR A 215 7.94 -6.86 13.43
CA THR A 215 9.01 -6.83 14.44
C THR A 215 9.25 -5.43 14.97
N LEU A 216 9.33 -4.42 14.11
CA LEU A 216 9.51 -3.02 14.53
C LEU A 216 8.32 -2.55 15.40
N GLY A 217 7.09 -2.91 15.03
CA GLY A 217 5.90 -2.59 15.82
C GLY A 217 5.89 -3.27 17.18
N SER A 218 6.30 -4.54 17.24
CA SER A 218 6.39 -5.28 18.51
C SER A 218 7.44 -4.68 19.46
N VAL A 219 8.61 -4.27 18.94
CA VAL A 219 9.63 -3.62 19.75
C VAL A 219 9.17 -2.26 20.26
N TRP A 220 8.50 -1.46 19.41
CA TRP A 220 7.91 -0.18 19.81
C TRP A 220 6.84 -0.39 20.90
N ALA A 221 5.91 -1.33 20.72
CA ALA A 221 4.87 -1.63 21.70
C ALA A 221 5.46 -2.05 23.07
N TYR A 222 6.57 -2.77 23.05
CA TYR A 222 7.23 -3.25 24.28
C TYR A 222 7.65 -2.12 25.22
N TYR A 223 8.24 -1.05 24.71
CA TYR A 223 8.76 0.01 25.57
C TYR A 223 7.82 1.24 25.65
N GLU A 224 7.00 1.51 24.63
CA GLU A 224 6.13 2.70 24.63
C GLU A 224 4.77 2.45 25.28
N LEU A 225 4.16 1.27 25.05
CA LEU A 225 2.79 1.01 25.52
C LEU A 225 2.73 0.48 26.95
N GLY A 226 3.88 0.08 27.52
CA GLY A 226 3.95 -0.38 28.91
C GLY A 226 3.21 -1.69 29.19
N TRP A 227 2.89 -2.46 28.15
CA TRP A 227 2.15 -3.72 28.30
C TRP A 227 2.97 -4.86 28.90
N GLY A 228 4.29 -4.71 29.02
CA GLY A 228 5.19 -5.67 29.64
C GLY A 228 5.61 -6.83 28.75
N GLY A 229 5.34 -6.79 27.46
CA GLY A 229 5.73 -7.84 26.48
C GLY A 229 5.76 -7.34 25.05
N TYR A 230 6.23 -8.20 24.14
CA TYR A 230 6.34 -7.89 22.71
C TYR A 230 5.06 -8.13 21.92
N TRP A 231 4.10 -8.86 22.47
CA TRP A 231 2.89 -9.27 21.78
C TRP A 231 1.74 -9.47 22.76
N PHE A 232 0.61 -8.85 22.48
CA PHE A 232 -0.55 -8.85 23.37
C PHE A 232 -1.83 -9.37 22.73
N TRP A 233 -1.74 -9.87 21.50
CA TRP A 233 -2.90 -10.35 20.77
C TRP A 233 -3.99 -9.29 20.58
N ASP A 234 -3.58 -8.02 20.52
CA ASP A 234 -4.53 -6.96 20.24
C ASP A 234 -5.07 -7.08 18.80
N PRO A 235 -6.22 -6.46 18.49
CA PRO A 235 -6.81 -6.54 17.16
C PRO A 235 -5.92 -6.00 16.05
N VAL A 236 -5.08 -4.98 16.32
CA VAL A 236 -4.18 -4.38 15.32
C VAL A 236 -2.99 -5.30 15.04
N GLU A 237 -2.40 -5.88 16.08
CA GLU A 237 -1.36 -6.90 15.95
C GLU A 237 -1.88 -8.11 15.15
N ASN A 238 -3.05 -8.62 15.51
CA ASN A 238 -3.68 -9.74 14.81
C ASN A 238 -4.01 -9.42 13.35
N ALA A 239 -4.43 -8.17 13.05
CA ALA A 239 -4.68 -7.74 11.68
C ALA A 239 -3.45 -7.86 10.79
N SER A 240 -2.25 -7.64 11.32
CA SER A 240 -0.98 -7.81 10.59
C SER A 240 -0.50 -9.26 10.56
N LEU A 241 -0.76 -10.03 11.64
CA LEU A 241 -0.36 -11.44 11.77
C LEU A 241 -1.12 -12.36 10.80
N LEU A 242 -2.40 -12.12 10.57
CA LEU A 242 -3.22 -12.95 9.69
C LEU A 242 -2.64 -13.09 8.27
N PRO A 243 -2.34 -12.01 7.53
CA PRO A 243 -1.71 -12.12 6.21
C PRO A 243 -0.27 -12.65 6.28
N TRP A 244 0.45 -12.45 7.38
CA TRP A 244 1.78 -13.03 7.57
C TRP A 244 1.74 -14.56 7.67
N LEU A 245 0.81 -15.13 8.43
CA LEU A 245 0.61 -16.58 8.55
C LEU A 245 0.18 -17.19 7.21
N ALA A 246 -0.81 -16.57 6.53
CA ALA A 246 -1.24 -17.01 5.20
C ALA A 246 -0.11 -16.91 4.17
N GLY A 247 0.68 -15.84 4.22
CA GLY A 247 1.87 -15.63 3.39
C GLY A 247 2.94 -16.69 3.64
N THR A 248 3.16 -17.08 4.89
CA THR A 248 4.07 -18.18 5.27
C THR A 248 3.61 -19.50 4.64
N ALA A 249 2.33 -19.84 4.77
CA ALA A 249 1.76 -21.03 4.14
C ALA A 249 1.86 -20.96 2.60
N LEU A 250 1.63 -19.77 2.02
CA LEU A 250 1.78 -19.53 0.59
C LEU A 250 3.21 -19.76 0.10
N ILE A 251 4.22 -19.31 0.82
CA ILE A 251 5.63 -19.51 0.47
C ILE A 251 5.96 -21.00 0.39
N HIS A 252 5.52 -21.79 1.36
CA HIS A 252 5.75 -23.23 1.35
C HIS A 252 5.04 -23.93 0.18
N SER A 253 3.77 -23.61 -0.06
CA SER A 253 3.00 -24.13 -1.20
C SER A 253 3.62 -23.72 -2.55
N LEU A 254 4.04 -22.45 -2.65
CA LEU A 254 4.70 -21.91 -3.84
C LEU A 254 6.04 -22.60 -4.13
N LEU A 255 6.79 -22.97 -3.10
CA LEU A 255 8.04 -23.72 -3.23
C LEU A 255 7.77 -25.12 -3.81
N VAL A 256 6.74 -25.81 -3.35
CA VAL A 256 6.33 -27.10 -3.89
C VAL A 256 5.89 -26.96 -5.35
N LEU A 257 5.11 -25.94 -5.67
CA LEU A 257 4.70 -25.65 -7.05
C LEU A 257 5.91 -25.35 -7.94
N LYS A 258 6.85 -24.54 -7.46
CA LYS A 258 8.07 -24.13 -8.19
C LYS A 258 8.96 -25.33 -8.55
N ILE A 259 9.09 -26.31 -7.63
CA ILE A 259 10.03 -27.44 -7.79
C ILE A 259 9.33 -28.65 -8.42
N LYS A 260 8.12 -28.99 -7.97
CA LYS A 260 7.42 -30.25 -8.30
C LYS A 260 6.23 -30.05 -9.25
N ASN A 261 5.86 -28.82 -9.59
CA ASN A 261 4.66 -28.46 -10.35
C ASN A 261 3.36 -29.09 -9.78
N LYS A 262 3.27 -29.15 -8.43
CA LYS A 262 2.12 -29.68 -7.70
C LYS A 262 1.51 -28.60 -6.80
N MET A 263 0.32 -28.85 -6.26
CA MET A 263 -0.42 -27.94 -5.36
C MET A 263 -0.89 -26.63 -6.01
N GLN A 264 -1.14 -26.60 -7.30
CA GLN A 264 -1.56 -25.40 -8.06
C GLN A 264 -2.77 -24.71 -7.43
N ASN A 265 -3.88 -25.44 -7.24
CA ASN A 265 -5.13 -24.89 -6.70
C ASN A 265 -4.95 -24.39 -5.25
N TRP A 266 -4.19 -25.13 -4.46
CA TRP A 266 -3.90 -24.74 -3.07
C TRP A 266 -3.06 -23.45 -3.00
N THR A 267 -2.04 -23.36 -3.85
CA THR A 267 -1.21 -22.16 -3.96
C THR A 267 -2.03 -20.94 -4.43
N ALA A 268 -2.94 -21.14 -5.38
CA ALA A 268 -3.84 -20.08 -5.83
C ALA A 268 -4.77 -19.61 -4.71
N LEU A 269 -5.38 -20.54 -3.96
CA LEU A 269 -6.24 -20.23 -2.82
C LEU A 269 -5.49 -19.42 -1.75
N LEU A 270 -4.29 -19.85 -1.38
CA LEU A 270 -3.46 -19.14 -0.40
C LEU A 270 -3.05 -17.74 -0.89
N ALA A 271 -2.73 -17.58 -2.18
CA ALA A 271 -2.41 -16.28 -2.77
C ALA A 271 -3.59 -15.30 -2.69
N ILE A 272 -4.80 -15.76 -2.99
CA ILE A 272 -6.04 -14.97 -2.85
C ILE A 272 -6.29 -14.64 -1.38
N LEU A 273 -6.23 -15.65 -0.50
CA LEU A 273 -6.48 -15.50 0.93
C LEU A 273 -5.53 -14.51 1.58
N THR A 274 -4.24 -14.52 1.25
CA THR A 274 -3.23 -13.64 1.85
C THR A 274 -3.59 -12.17 1.66
N PHE A 275 -3.94 -11.74 0.45
CA PHE A 275 -4.33 -10.34 0.23
C PHE A 275 -5.75 -10.04 0.76
N SER A 276 -6.67 -10.99 0.71
CA SER A 276 -7.99 -10.83 1.33
C SER A 276 -7.89 -10.56 2.83
N LEU A 277 -6.99 -11.25 3.53
CA LEU A 277 -6.71 -11.00 4.95
C LEU A 277 -6.04 -9.64 5.19
N SER A 278 -5.17 -9.18 4.26
CA SER A 278 -4.65 -7.82 4.31
C SER A 278 -5.78 -6.78 4.19
N LEU A 279 -6.72 -6.96 3.28
CA LEU A 279 -7.89 -6.07 3.14
C LEU A 279 -8.79 -6.11 4.38
N LEU A 280 -9.06 -7.29 4.91
CA LEU A 280 -9.82 -7.45 6.15
C LEU A 280 -9.16 -6.72 7.32
N GLY A 281 -7.86 -6.88 7.50
CA GLY A 281 -7.09 -6.17 8.52
C GLY A 281 -7.14 -4.65 8.33
N THR A 282 -6.99 -4.16 7.09
CA THR A 282 -7.15 -2.72 6.78
C THR A 282 -8.53 -2.21 7.18
N PHE A 283 -9.57 -2.98 6.88
CA PHE A 283 -10.94 -2.64 7.24
C PHE A 283 -11.12 -2.59 8.76
N LEU A 284 -10.66 -3.60 9.49
CA LEU A 284 -10.79 -3.67 10.95
C LEU A 284 -10.11 -2.47 11.63
N VAL A 285 -8.88 -2.14 11.23
CA VAL A 285 -8.09 -1.04 11.83
C VAL A 285 -8.67 0.34 11.50
N ARG A 286 -9.30 0.51 10.31
CA ARG A 286 -9.77 1.82 9.84
C ARG A 286 -11.26 2.08 10.01
N SER A 287 -12.05 1.07 10.29
CA SER A 287 -13.51 1.20 10.40
C SER A 287 -13.99 1.84 11.67
N GLY A 288 -13.12 2.05 12.67
CA GLY A 288 -13.52 2.49 14.01
C GLY A 288 -14.27 1.44 14.83
N ILE A 289 -14.37 0.19 14.34
CA ILE A 289 -15.06 -0.91 15.07
C ILE A 289 -14.25 -1.32 16.30
N LEU A 290 -12.95 -1.10 16.29
CA LEU A 290 -11.99 -1.52 17.33
C LEU A 290 -11.63 -0.39 18.31
N ASN A 291 -12.40 0.69 18.36
CA ASN A 291 -12.23 1.81 19.31
C ASN A 291 -12.93 1.53 20.62
#